data_4be7e62772d1d7f21ce0356e2ffb083a
#
_entry.id   4be7e62772d1d7f21ce0356e2ffb083a
#
_cell.length_a   1.000
_cell.length_b   1.000
_cell.length_c   1.000
_cell.angle_alpha   90.00
_cell.angle_beta   90.00
_cell.angle_gamma   90.00
#
_symmetry.space_group_name_H-M   'P 1'
#
loop_
_entity.id
_entity.type
_entity.pdbx_description
1 polymer ?
#
loop_
_entity_poly.entity_id
_entity_poly.type
_entity_poly.pdbx_seq_one_letter_code
_entity_poly.pdbx_strand_id
1 'polypeptide(L)'
;MFVKAYHFTTIDSALKILSNETLKVSRFNELNDPFELLSANIGDKNIRRKIKRIRDNIIDIQGIISFSKSWRNPVQWAHYADRHKGVCLSFDIEENLLTNVDYHAGRAEFSTNLTPKEILSSKFNSWKYEKETRMIIELKDENTKFNNGLYFIPFSETLVLKEIMFGANTDDDDIRKIQELSNKHYDIKFRKMRPAFKTFTMTSKKDWDIKDILS
;
A
#
# COMPACT_ATOMS: atom_id res chain seq x y z
N MET A 1 9.26 -14.82 -9.85
CA MET A 1 9.35 -13.62 -10.72
C MET A 1 9.12 -12.40 -9.85
N PHE A 2 9.84 -11.26 -10.14
CA PHE A 2 9.61 -9.98 -9.46
C PHE A 2 8.64 -9.11 -10.25
N VAL A 3 7.74 -8.44 -9.53
CA VAL A 3 6.81 -7.46 -10.09
C VAL A 3 6.95 -6.13 -9.38
N LYS A 4 6.67 -5.02 -10.08
CA LYS A 4 6.66 -3.69 -9.47
C LYS A 4 5.35 -3.43 -8.75
N ALA A 5 5.46 -3.00 -7.50
CA ALA A 5 4.34 -2.59 -6.67
C ALA A 5 4.62 -1.23 -6.03
N TYR A 6 3.57 -0.43 -5.85
CA TYR A 6 3.67 0.99 -5.49
C TYR A 6 2.96 1.26 -4.17
N HIS A 7 3.69 1.79 -3.20
CA HIS A 7 3.18 2.13 -1.88
C HIS A 7 3.17 3.64 -1.69
N PHE A 8 1.97 4.23 -1.64
CA PHE A 8 1.79 5.66 -1.41
C PHE A 8 1.81 5.97 0.08
N THR A 9 2.48 7.06 0.47
CA THR A 9 2.58 7.43 1.87
C THR A 9 2.90 8.91 2.06
N THR A 10 2.70 9.41 3.29
CA THR A 10 3.10 10.76 3.69
C THR A 10 4.61 10.85 3.86
N ILE A 11 5.16 12.08 3.91
CA ILE A 11 6.59 12.30 4.19
C ILE A 11 6.98 11.70 5.55
N ASP A 12 6.23 11.98 6.61
CA ASP A 12 6.54 11.48 7.96
C ASP A 12 6.59 9.96 8.02
N SER A 13 5.67 9.30 7.31
CA SER A 13 5.67 7.83 7.23
C SER A 13 6.84 7.32 6.39
N ALA A 14 7.16 7.98 5.27
CA ALA A 14 8.30 7.62 4.44
C ALA A 14 9.63 7.73 5.20
N LEU A 15 9.82 8.78 5.98
CA LEU A 15 11.01 8.94 6.82
C LEU A 15 11.16 7.78 7.80
N LYS A 16 10.06 7.35 8.46
CA LYS A 16 10.05 6.19 9.36
C LYS A 16 10.33 4.88 8.62
N ILE A 17 9.75 4.69 7.45
CA ILE A 17 9.96 3.52 6.58
C ILE A 17 11.45 3.40 6.20
N LEU A 18 12.05 4.50 5.74
CA LEU A 18 13.44 4.52 5.30
C LEU A 18 14.43 4.39 6.46
N SER A 19 14.15 5.05 7.60
CA SER A 19 15.01 4.95 8.79
C SER A 19 15.07 3.55 9.38
N ASN A 20 13.93 2.83 9.36
CA ASN A 20 13.83 1.51 9.97
C ASN A 20 13.94 0.36 8.96
N GLU A 21 13.93 0.67 7.66
CA GLU A 21 13.89 -0.30 6.56
C GLU A 21 12.74 -1.31 6.70
N THR A 22 11.56 -0.79 7.10
CA THR A 22 10.38 -1.62 7.35
C THR A 22 9.12 -0.99 6.78
N LEU A 23 8.15 -1.82 6.37
CA LEU A 23 6.78 -1.39 6.09
C LEU A 23 5.87 -1.75 7.26
N LYS A 24 4.99 -0.81 7.64
CA LYS A 24 3.94 -1.09 8.63
C LYS A 24 2.93 -2.07 8.04
N VAL A 25 2.61 -3.10 8.81
CA VAL A 25 1.49 -3.99 8.54
C VAL A 25 0.23 -3.37 9.14
N SER A 26 -0.76 -3.09 8.33
CA SER A 26 -2.06 -2.58 8.78
C SER A 26 -2.97 -3.75 9.17
N ARG A 27 -3.62 -3.63 10.32
CA ARG A 27 -4.69 -4.56 10.69
C ARG A 27 -5.97 -4.16 9.93
N PHE A 28 -6.85 -5.12 9.66
CA PHE A 28 -8.06 -4.85 8.86
C PHE A 28 -9.03 -3.86 9.50
N ASN A 29 -9.03 -3.71 10.81
CA ASN A 29 -9.81 -2.70 11.53
C ASN A 29 -9.20 -1.29 11.53
N GLU A 30 -7.99 -1.13 10.98
CA GLU A 30 -7.30 0.15 10.79
C GLU A 30 -7.48 0.71 9.38
N LEU A 31 -8.11 -0.06 8.48
CA LEU A 31 -8.30 0.34 7.08
C LEU A 31 -9.44 1.36 6.95
N ASN A 32 -9.35 2.20 5.93
CA ASN A 32 -10.28 3.29 5.68
C ASN A 32 -11.63 2.84 5.07
N ASP A 33 -11.71 1.64 4.51
CA ASP A 33 -12.96 1.10 3.97
C ASP A 33 -13.72 0.33 5.05
N PRO A 34 -14.90 0.81 5.51
CA PRO A 34 -15.70 0.11 6.52
C PRO A 34 -16.27 -1.23 6.01
N PHE A 35 -16.21 -1.48 4.70
CA PHE A 35 -16.67 -2.72 4.08
C PHE A 35 -15.57 -3.79 3.93
N GLU A 36 -14.36 -3.51 4.39
CA GLU A 36 -13.30 -4.53 4.41
C GLU A 36 -13.72 -5.79 5.16
N LEU A 37 -13.41 -6.94 4.58
CA LEU A 37 -13.85 -8.26 5.05
C LEU A 37 -15.39 -8.46 5.07
N LEU A 38 -16.15 -7.65 4.34
CA LEU A 38 -17.62 -7.70 4.25
C LEU A 38 -18.09 -7.96 2.81
N SER A 39 -17.42 -8.84 2.08
CA SER A 39 -17.75 -9.17 0.69
C SER A 39 -19.07 -9.87 0.49
N ALA A 40 -19.59 -10.54 1.54
CA ALA A 40 -20.85 -11.29 1.47
C ALA A 40 -22.06 -10.46 1.90
N ASN A 41 -23.24 -10.85 1.41
CA ASN A 41 -24.53 -10.35 1.89
C ASN A 41 -24.75 -10.77 3.35
N ILE A 42 -24.91 -9.79 4.23
CA ILE A 42 -25.10 -9.97 5.67
C ILE A 42 -26.49 -9.56 6.16
N GLY A 43 -27.50 -9.57 5.28
CA GLY A 43 -28.91 -9.26 5.62
C GLY A 43 -29.46 -10.17 6.72
N ASP A 44 -29.12 -11.45 6.74
CA ASP A 44 -29.53 -12.41 7.78
C ASP A 44 -28.71 -12.25 9.08
N LYS A 45 -29.38 -12.35 10.23
CA LYS A 45 -28.79 -12.18 11.57
C LYS A 45 -27.74 -13.27 11.90
N ASN A 46 -27.99 -14.52 11.47
CA ASN A 46 -27.06 -15.62 11.74
C ASN A 46 -25.83 -15.51 10.86
N ILE A 47 -26.00 -15.10 9.60
CA ILE A 47 -24.89 -14.80 8.68
C ILE A 47 -24.04 -13.68 9.27
N ARG A 48 -24.64 -12.59 9.77
CA ARG A 48 -23.89 -11.50 10.43
C ARG A 48 -23.03 -11.99 11.59
N ARG A 49 -23.56 -12.89 12.45
CA ARG A 49 -22.79 -13.46 13.57
C ARG A 49 -21.63 -14.33 13.10
N LYS A 50 -21.82 -15.13 12.04
CA LYS A 50 -20.77 -15.96 11.46
C LYS A 50 -19.66 -15.09 10.86
N ILE A 51 -20.02 -14.13 10.02
CA ILE A 51 -19.07 -13.21 9.40
C ILE A 51 -18.29 -12.44 10.47
N LYS A 52 -18.96 -11.94 11.51
CA LYS A 52 -18.28 -11.26 12.62
C LYS A 52 -17.19 -12.13 13.24
N ARG A 53 -17.48 -13.41 13.55
CA ARG A 53 -16.49 -14.34 14.11
C ARG A 53 -15.30 -14.57 13.17
N ILE A 54 -15.57 -14.74 11.87
CA ILE A 54 -14.52 -14.91 10.86
C ILE A 54 -13.63 -13.67 10.80
N ARG A 55 -14.24 -12.48 10.77
CA ARG A 55 -13.49 -11.20 10.76
C ARG A 55 -12.65 -11.04 12.02
N ASP A 56 -13.23 -11.26 13.20
CA ASP A 56 -12.53 -11.13 14.47
C ASP A 56 -11.28 -12.05 14.47
N ASN A 57 -11.43 -13.31 14.04
CA ASN A 57 -10.30 -14.24 13.92
C ASN A 57 -9.24 -13.74 12.92
N ILE A 58 -9.65 -13.29 11.73
CA ILE A 58 -8.70 -12.78 10.71
C ILE A 58 -7.93 -11.58 11.27
N ILE A 59 -8.61 -10.62 11.91
CA ILE A 59 -7.99 -9.41 12.47
C ILE A 59 -6.94 -9.74 13.54
N ASP A 60 -7.12 -10.84 14.28
CA ASP A 60 -6.21 -11.24 15.34
C ASP A 60 -4.96 -11.98 14.84
N ILE A 61 -5.01 -12.57 13.65
CA ILE A 61 -3.92 -13.39 13.12
C ILE A 61 -3.25 -12.84 11.88
N GLN A 62 -3.92 -11.96 11.12
CA GLN A 62 -3.43 -11.45 9.84
C GLN A 62 -3.56 -9.93 9.73
N GLY A 63 -2.62 -9.36 9.00
CA GLY A 63 -2.65 -7.98 8.54
C GLY A 63 -2.25 -7.89 7.08
N ILE A 64 -2.25 -6.68 6.53
CA ILE A 64 -1.89 -6.44 5.14
C ILE A 64 -0.92 -5.28 4.98
N ILE A 65 -0.17 -5.34 3.90
CA ILE A 65 0.47 -4.18 3.30
C ILE A 65 -0.16 -3.99 1.92
N SER A 66 -0.80 -2.83 1.73
CA SER A 66 -1.45 -2.48 0.47
C SER A 66 -0.47 -1.83 -0.49
N PHE A 67 -0.48 -2.32 -1.71
CA PHE A 67 0.25 -1.75 -2.84
C PHE A 67 -0.71 -1.49 -4.00
N SER A 68 -0.31 -0.59 -4.90
CA SER A 68 -0.97 -0.40 -6.20
C SER A 68 -0.12 -1.00 -7.31
N LYS A 69 -0.76 -1.46 -8.38
CA LYS A 69 -0.08 -1.83 -9.63
C LYS A 69 0.27 -0.62 -10.51
N SER A 70 -0.09 0.60 -10.08
CA SER A 70 0.13 1.81 -10.87
C SER A 70 0.25 3.06 -9.99
N TRP A 71 1.28 3.85 -10.25
CA TRP A 71 1.49 5.16 -9.64
C TRP A 71 0.80 6.32 -10.40
N ARG A 72 0.14 6.06 -11.52
CA ARG A 72 -0.31 7.10 -12.46
C ARG A 72 -1.65 7.75 -12.11
N ASN A 73 -2.41 7.20 -11.18
CA ASN A 73 -3.74 7.72 -10.83
C ASN A 73 -3.63 8.90 -9.85
N PRO A 74 -4.06 10.13 -10.21
CA PRO A 74 -3.97 11.30 -9.33
C PRO A 74 -4.81 11.17 -8.06
N VAL A 75 -5.90 10.38 -8.06
CA VAL A 75 -6.75 10.18 -6.89
C VAL A 75 -5.98 9.43 -5.78
N GLN A 76 -5.13 8.45 -6.14
CA GLN A 76 -4.29 7.77 -5.16
C GLN A 76 -3.28 8.74 -4.51
N TRP A 77 -2.67 9.62 -5.29
CA TRP A 77 -1.78 10.67 -4.77
C TRP A 77 -2.50 11.63 -3.82
N ALA A 78 -3.76 11.95 -4.12
CA ALA A 78 -4.56 12.82 -3.26
C ALA A 78 -4.91 12.13 -1.93
N HIS A 79 -5.30 10.86 -1.97
CA HIS A 79 -5.78 10.13 -0.79
C HIS A 79 -4.65 9.61 0.09
N TYR A 80 -3.55 9.10 -0.51
CA TYR A 80 -2.55 8.30 0.21
C TYR A 80 -1.17 8.94 0.28
N ALA A 81 -0.93 10.01 -0.51
CA ALA A 81 0.32 10.77 -0.47
C ALA A 81 0.09 12.23 -0.09
N ASP A 82 -0.68 12.47 0.96
CA ASP A 82 -0.98 13.79 1.53
C ASP A 82 -1.23 14.85 0.46
N ARG A 83 -2.27 14.68 -0.35
CA ARG A 83 -2.66 15.65 -1.39
C ARG A 83 -1.52 16.01 -2.35
N HIS A 84 -0.77 15.01 -2.80
CA HIS A 84 0.41 15.14 -3.66
C HIS A 84 1.66 15.74 -3.00
N LYS A 85 1.69 15.93 -1.68
CA LYS A 85 2.87 16.38 -0.93
C LYS A 85 3.78 15.23 -0.50
N GLY A 86 3.22 14.02 -0.33
CA GLY A 86 3.94 12.82 0.06
C GLY A 86 4.70 12.16 -1.09
N VAL A 87 4.97 10.89 -0.92
CA VAL A 87 5.75 10.07 -1.86
C VAL A 87 5.00 8.80 -2.27
N CYS A 88 5.48 8.20 -3.35
CA CYS A 88 5.15 6.85 -3.74
C CYS A 88 6.46 6.03 -3.81
N LEU A 89 6.55 5.00 -2.99
CA LEU A 89 7.68 4.08 -2.94
C LEU A 89 7.43 2.94 -3.92
N SER A 90 8.38 2.66 -4.82
CA SER A 90 8.31 1.54 -5.77
C SER A 90 9.17 0.40 -5.27
N PHE A 91 8.55 -0.75 -5.08
CA PHE A 91 9.21 -1.98 -4.70
C PHE A 91 9.22 -2.98 -5.85
N ASP A 92 10.29 -3.75 -5.95
CA ASP A 92 10.29 -5.03 -6.65
C ASP A 92 9.94 -6.10 -5.60
N ILE A 93 8.84 -6.82 -5.81
CA ILE A 93 8.30 -7.81 -4.88
C ILE A 93 8.16 -9.15 -5.59
N GLU A 94 8.46 -10.26 -4.93
CA GLU A 94 8.14 -11.57 -5.48
C GLU A 94 6.63 -11.74 -5.67
N GLU A 95 6.22 -12.12 -6.89
CA GLU A 95 4.82 -12.16 -7.31
C GLU A 95 3.95 -13.07 -6.43
N ASN A 96 4.51 -14.19 -5.95
CA ASN A 96 3.82 -15.15 -5.08
C ASN A 96 3.46 -14.58 -3.70
N LEU A 97 4.11 -13.49 -3.25
CA LEU A 97 3.79 -12.79 -2.02
C LEU A 97 2.60 -11.83 -2.16
N LEU A 98 2.14 -11.61 -3.39
CA LEU A 98 1.09 -10.65 -3.69
C LEU A 98 -0.24 -11.34 -4.05
N THR A 99 -1.31 -10.87 -3.45
CA THR A 99 -2.69 -11.25 -3.77
C THR A 99 -3.39 -10.06 -4.42
N ASN A 100 -3.92 -10.26 -5.62
CA ASN A 100 -4.67 -9.23 -6.33
C ASN A 100 -6.03 -9.03 -5.68
N VAL A 101 -6.48 -7.78 -5.61
CA VAL A 101 -7.82 -7.44 -5.12
C VAL A 101 -8.84 -7.60 -6.24
N ASP A 102 -9.92 -8.33 -5.94
CA ASP A 102 -11.08 -8.52 -6.79
C ASP A 102 -12.15 -7.50 -6.43
N TYR A 103 -12.59 -6.73 -7.44
CA TYR A 103 -13.53 -5.64 -7.26
C TYR A 103 -14.94 -6.05 -7.65
N HIS A 104 -15.91 -5.84 -6.74
CA HIS A 104 -17.30 -6.24 -6.92
C HIS A 104 -18.25 -5.03 -6.85
N ALA A 105 -19.25 -5.00 -7.73
CA ALA A 105 -20.28 -3.96 -7.71
C ALA A 105 -21.30 -4.15 -6.56
N GLY A 106 -21.47 -5.37 -6.11
CA GLY A 106 -22.37 -5.75 -5.02
C GLY A 106 -21.75 -6.84 -4.16
N ARG A 107 -22.42 -7.16 -3.05
CA ARG A 107 -22.01 -8.25 -2.17
C ARG A 107 -22.45 -9.59 -2.77
N ALA A 108 -21.57 -10.57 -2.70
CA ALA A 108 -21.90 -11.95 -3.07
C ALA A 108 -22.93 -12.55 -2.08
N GLU A 109 -23.72 -13.51 -2.54
CA GLU A 109 -24.50 -14.33 -1.61
C GLU A 109 -23.54 -15.09 -0.68
N PHE A 110 -23.91 -15.17 0.59
CA PHE A 110 -23.08 -15.89 1.56
C PHE A 110 -23.04 -17.37 1.21
N SER A 111 -21.85 -17.85 0.95
CA SER A 111 -21.55 -19.28 0.76
C SER A 111 -20.67 -19.77 1.91
N THR A 112 -20.95 -20.97 2.39
CA THR A 112 -20.07 -21.66 3.37
C THR A 112 -18.70 -22.02 2.78
N ASN A 113 -18.55 -21.91 1.48
CA ASN A 113 -17.33 -22.25 0.73
C ASN A 113 -16.42 -21.02 0.48
N LEU A 114 -16.79 -19.82 0.99
CA LEU A 114 -15.91 -18.66 0.91
C LEU A 114 -14.58 -18.95 1.60
N THR A 115 -13.51 -18.88 0.83
CA THR A 115 -12.17 -19.05 1.35
C THR A 115 -11.68 -17.79 2.08
N PRO A 116 -10.79 -17.91 3.06
CA PRO A 116 -10.16 -16.73 3.68
C PRO A 116 -9.53 -15.78 2.64
N LYS A 117 -8.90 -16.33 1.61
CA LYS A 117 -8.30 -15.56 0.53
C LYS A 117 -9.32 -14.67 -0.21
N GLU A 118 -10.49 -15.22 -0.56
CA GLU A 118 -11.57 -14.45 -1.21
C GLU A 118 -12.09 -13.32 -0.32
N ILE A 119 -12.19 -13.57 0.99
CA ILE A 119 -12.59 -12.52 1.94
C ILE A 119 -11.53 -11.42 2.02
N LEU A 120 -10.24 -11.80 2.07
CA LEU A 120 -9.11 -10.90 2.20
C LEU A 120 -8.80 -10.11 0.92
N SER A 121 -9.25 -10.59 -0.24
CA SER A 121 -8.99 -9.96 -1.54
C SER A 121 -10.19 -9.26 -2.15
N SER A 122 -11.36 -9.28 -1.53
CA SER A 122 -12.56 -8.63 -2.07
C SER A 122 -12.67 -7.18 -1.64
N LYS A 123 -13.03 -6.30 -2.58
CA LYS A 123 -13.23 -4.87 -2.32
C LYS A 123 -14.37 -4.30 -3.16
N PHE A 124 -15.02 -3.23 -2.66
CA PHE A 124 -16.07 -2.55 -3.41
C PHE A 124 -15.53 -1.87 -4.67
N ASN A 125 -16.27 -1.96 -5.77
CA ASN A 125 -15.84 -1.51 -7.10
C ASN A 125 -15.48 -0.01 -7.19
N SER A 126 -16.00 0.83 -6.31
CA SER A 126 -15.61 2.25 -6.27
C SER A 126 -14.13 2.47 -5.95
N TRP A 127 -13.45 1.48 -5.36
CA TRP A 127 -12.01 1.49 -5.08
C TRP A 127 -11.15 0.92 -6.23
N LYS A 128 -11.77 0.51 -7.35
CA LYS A 128 -11.05 -0.10 -8.48
C LYS A 128 -9.94 0.76 -9.07
N TYR A 129 -10.02 2.08 -8.89
CA TYR A 129 -8.99 3.02 -9.31
C TYR A 129 -7.65 2.80 -8.59
N GLU A 130 -7.63 2.15 -7.43
CA GLU A 130 -6.41 1.82 -6.69
C GLU A 130 -5.58 0.74 -7.37
N LYS A 131 -6.20 -0.15 -8.17
CA LYS A 131 -5.53 -1.31 -8.75
C LYS A 131 -4.73 -2.07 -7.71
N GLU A 132 -5.37 -2.31 -6.55
CA GLU A 132 -4.70 -2.80 -5.35
C GLU A 132 -4.19 -4.23 -5.53
N THR A 133 -3.04 -4.48 -4.97
CA THR A 133 -2.52 -5.81 -4.66
C THR A 133 -2.02 -5.81 -3.23
N ARG A 134 -2.19 -6.91 -2.51
CA ARG A 134 -1.95 -7.03 -1.06
C ARG A 134 -0.86 -8.04 -0.77
N MET A 135 0.05 -7.70 0.12
CA MET A 135 0.86 -8.68 0.84
C MET A 135 0.09 -9.01 2.13
N ILE A 136 -0.34 -10.27 2.26
CA ILE A 136 -1.04 -10.77 3.45
C ILE A 136 0.01 -11.31 4.40
N ILE A 137 0.01 -10.83 5.64
CA ILE A 137 1.04 -11.08 6.64
C ILE A 137 0.42 -11.79 7.84
N GLU A 138 1.02 -12.91 8.23
CA GLU A 138 0.76 -13.55 9.52
C GLU A 138 1.39 -12.73 10.65
N LEU A 139 0.58 -12.21 11.59
CA LEU A 139 1.06 -11.30 12.65
C LEU A 139 2.01 -11.98 13.65
N LYS A 140 1.98 -13.31 13.74
CA LYS A 140 2.85 -14.10 14.61
C LYS A 140 3.99 -14.78 13.87
N ASP A 141 4.21 -14.45 12.59
CA ASP A 141 5.35 -14.96 11.82
C ASP A 141 6.66 -14.41 12.41
N GLU A 142 7.73 -15.21 12.33
CA GLU A 142 9.07 -14.84 12.85
C GLU A 142 9.67 -13.60 12.18
N ASN A 143 9.31 -13.36 10.92
CA ASN A 143 9.74 -12.19 10.17
C ASN A 143 8.92 -10.94 10.48
N THR A 144 7.81 -11.07 11.20
CA THR A 144 6.94 -9.96 11.60
C THR A 144 7.44 -9.34 12.89
N LYS A 145 7.95 -8.11 12.84
CA LYS A 145 8.39 -7.38 14.02
C LYS A 145 7.20 -6.71 14.70
N PHE A 146 7.07 -6.91 16.02
CA PHE A 146 6.08 -6.22 16.84
C PHE A 146 6.76 -5.15 17.69
N ASN A 147 6.31 -3.91 17.57
CA ASN A 147 6.84 -2.79 18.35
C ASN A 147 5.74 -1.78 18.67
N ASN A 148 5.58 -1.43 19.94
CA ASN A 148 4.62 -0.44 20.44
C ASN A 148 3.18 -0.64 19.92
N GLY A 149 2.69 -1.88 19.88
CA GLY A 149 1.34 -2.20 19.43
C GLY A 149 1.17 -2.28 17.90
N LEU A 150 2.24 -2.09 17.14
CA LEU A 150 2.25 -2.11 15.67
C LEU A 150 3.10 -3.25 15.14
N TYR A 151 2.75 -3.73 13.96
CA TYR A 151 3.47 -4.78 13.26
C TYR A 151 4.21 -4.23 12.05
N PHE A 152 5.38 -4.79 11.74
CA PHE A 152 6.25 -4.34 10.67
C PHE A 152 6.90 -5.52 9.95
N ILE A 153 7.09 -5.40 8.64
CA ILE A 153 7.90 -6.30 7.82
C ILE A 153 9.16 -5.57 7.37
N PRO A 154 10.36 -6.14 7.60
CA PRO A 154 11.61 -5.56 7.11
C PRO A 154 11.72 -5.70 5.59
N PHE A 155 12.46 -4.78 4.97
CA PHE A 155 12.95 -4.98 3.60
C PHE A 155 13.79 -6.25 3.54
N SER A 156 13.74 -6.93 2.42
CA SER A 156 14.39 -8.23 2.23
C SER A 156 14.75 -8.44 0.76
N GLU A 157 15.38 -9.56 0.44
CA GLU A 157 15.65 -9.94 -0.95
C GLU A 157 14.36 -10.09 -1.78
N THR A 158 13.22 -10.35 -1.14
CA THR A 158 11.91 -10.52 -1.79
C THR A 158 11.02 -9.27 -1.75
N LEU A 159 11.45 -8.22 -1.02
CA LEU A 159 10.78 -6.92 -0.87
C LEU A 159 11.81 -5.80 -0.97
N VAL A 160 12.17 -5.41 -2.18
CA VAL A 160 13.29 -4.51 -2.47
C VAL A 160 12.81 -3.13 -2.89
N LEU A 161 13.14 -2.09 -2.12
CA LEU A 161 12.88 -0.70 -2.52
C LEU A 161 13.78 -0.32 -3.71
N LYS A 162 13.19 0.15 -4.81
CA LYS A 162 13.89 0.50 -6.05
C LYS A 162 13.78 1.96 -6.45
N GLU A 163 12.68 2.62 -6.06
CA GLU A 163 12.47 3.99 -6.52
C GLU A 163 11.61 4.77 -5.54
N ILE A 164 11.92 6.05 -5.38
CA ILE A 164 11.14 7.02 -4.61
C ILE A 164 10.64 8.08 -5.58
N MET A 165 9.31 8.20 -5.66
CA MET A 165 8.62 9.17 -6.49
C MET A 165 8.02 10.24 -5.59
N PHE A 166 8.48 11.49 -5.73
CA PHE A 166 7.95 12.64 -5.01
C PHE A 166 6.69 13.16 -5.68
N GLY A 167 5.67 13.47 -4.92
CA GLY A 167 4.42 14.06 -5.40
C GLY A 167 4.65 15.39 -6.08
N ALA A 168 3.65 15.88 -6.81
CA ALA A 168 3.76 17.15 -7.54
C ALA A 168 4.02 18.35 -6.60
N ASN A 169 3.49 18.28 -5.39
CA ASN A 169 3.53 19.34 -4.38
C ASN A 169 4.50 19.06 -3.22
N THR A 170 5.39 18.07 -3.33
CA THR A 170 6.40 17.79 -2.29
C THR A 170 7.40 18.94 -2.25
N ASP A 171 7.67 19.47 -1.06
CA ASP A 171 8.61 20.56 -0.84
C ASP A 171 10.07 20.07 -0.96
N ASP A 172 10.98 20.97 -1.33
CA ASP A 172 12.39 20.63 -1.54
C ASP A 172 13.08 20.21 -0.24
N ASP A 173 12.71 20.78 0.90
CA ASP A 173 13.23 20.36 2.22
C ASP A 173 12.86 18.93 2.57
N ASP A 174 11.66 18.51 2.23
CA ASP A 174 11.22 17.13 2.42
C ASP A 174 11.93 16.17 1.46
N ILE A 175 12.22 16.62 0.23
CA ILE A 175 13.03 15.86 -0.72
C ILE A 175 14.42 15.64 -0.18
N ARG A 176 15.08 16.68 0.38
CA ARG A 176 16.41 16.57 1.01
C ARG A 176 16.43 15.55 2.15
N LYS A 177 15.49 15.64 3.08
CA LYS A 177 15.37 14.69 4.22
C LYS A 177 15.24 13.24 3.76
N ILE A 178 14.37 13.00 2.77
CA ILE A 178 14.16 11.65 2.19
C ILE A 178 15.44 11.14 1.53
N GLN A 179 16.11 11.99 0.76
CA GLN A 179 17.34 11.64 0.05
C GLN A 179 18.47 11.29 1.03
N GLU A 180 18.66 12.08 2.09
CA GLU A 180 19.67 11.83 3.12
C GLU A 180 19.53 10.44 3.75
N LEU A 181 18.28 10.04 4.09
CA LEU A 181 18.01 8.72 4.64
C LEU A 181 18.20 7.60 3.60
N SER A 182 17.95 7.90 2.33
CA SER A 182 18.02 6.91 1.24
C SER A 182 19.44 6.66 0.77
N ASN A 183 20.42 7.48 1.12
CA ASN A 183 21.84 7.33 0.74
C ASN A 183 22.48 6.02 1.22
N LYS A 184 21.84 5.32 2.15
CA LYS A 184 22.26 3.98 2.59
C LYS A 184 21.98 2.89 1.54
N HIS A 185 21.12 3.19 0.57
CA HIS A 185 20.67 2.25 -0.47
C HIS A 185 21.31 2.66 -1.81
N TYR A 186 22.33 1.99 -2.25
CA TYR A 186 23.20 2.35 -3.40
C TYR A 186 22.51 2.39 -4.77
N ASP A 187 21.22 2.02 -4.90
CA ASP A 187 20.57 1.90 -6.22
C ASP A 187 19.10 2.37 -6.23
N ILE A 188 18.79 3.40 -5.44
CA ILE A 188 17.45 4.00 -5.44
C ILE A 188 17.36 5.09 -6.50
N LYS A 189 16.35 4.99 -7.37
CA LYS A 189 16.00 6.03 -8.34
C LYS A 189 15.08 7.06 -7.71
N PHE A 190 15.29 8.33 -8.04
CA PHE A 190 14.43 9.43 -7.62
C PHE A 190 13.71 10.03 -8.81
N ARG A 191 12.42 10.35 -8.65
CA ARG A 191 11.65 11.09 -9.65
C ARG A 191 10.71 12.09 -8.99
N LYS A 192 10.55 13.25 -9.61
CA LYS A 192 9.49 14.22 -9.28
C LYS A 192 8.30 14.02 -10.21
N MET A 193 7.10 13.93 -9.64
CA MET A 193 5.88 13.76 -10.41
C MET A 193 5.23 15.11 -10.74
N ARG A 194 4.45 15.12 -11.81
CA ARG A 194 3.57 16.23 -12.21
C ARG A 194 2.31 15.71 -12.90
N PRO A 195 1.23 16.49 -12.98
CA PRO A 195 0.11 16.20 -13.86
C PRO A 195 0.57 16.13 -15.34
N ALA A 196 0.03 15.19 -16.09
CA ALA A 196 0.30 15.11 -17.53
C ALA A 196 -0.47 16.21 -18.27
N PHE A 197 0.10 16.70 -19.41
CA PHE A 197 -0.51 17.80 -20.15
C PHE A 197 -1.74 17.39 -20.97
N LYS A 198 -1.87 16.13 -21.34
CA LYS A 198 -2.89 15.66 -22.28
C LYS A 198 -3.90 14.67 -21.68
N THR A 199 -3.67 14.20 -20.44
CA THR A 199 -4.50 13.17 -19.80
C THR A 199 -4.61 13.44 -18.31
N PHE A 200 -5.68 12.94 -17.66
CA PHE A 200 -5.83 13.00 -16.21
C PHE A 200 -5.00 11.92 -15.50
N THR A 201 -3.69 11.93 -15.73
CA THR A 201 -2.74 10.99 -15.11
C THR A 201 -1.52 11.73 -14.58
N MET A 202 -0.84 11.13 -13.63
CA MET A 202 0.48 11.59 -13.20
C MET A 202 1.57 11.11 -14.17
N THR A 203 2.60 11.90 -14.34
CA THR A 203 3.80 11.60 -15.13
C THR A 203 5.04 12.15 -14.45
N SER A 204 6.21 11.66 -14.84
CA SER A 204 7.49 12.19 -14.35
C SER A 204 7.80 13.55 -14.96
N LYS A 205 8.43 14.43 -14.19
CA LYS A 205 9.03 15.68 -14.67
C LYS A 205 10.37 15.31 -15.31
N LYS A 206 10.48 15.42 -16.64
CA LYS A 206 11.62 14.92 -17.41
C LYS A 206 12.95 15.65 -17.10
N ASP A 207 12.86 16.96 -16.92
CA ASP A 207 14.02 17.84 -16.72
C ASP A 207 14.33 18.05 -15.23
N TRP A 208 13.93 17.12 -14.36
CA TRP A 208 14.19 17.19 -12.94
C TRP A 208 15.29 16.20 -12.56
N ASP A 209 16.33 16.71 -11.93
CA ASP A 209 17.39 15.93 -11.27
C ASP A 209 17.37 16.26 -9.76
N ILE A 210 17.55 15.25 -8.93
CA ILE A 210 17.64 15.44 -7.48
C ILE A 210 18.85 16.30 -7.10
N LYS A 211 19.91 16.29 -7.89
CA LYS A 211 21.11 17.11 -7.69
C LYS A 211 20.81 18.61 -7.70
N ASP A 212 19.81 19.06 -8.47
CA ASP A 212 19.41 20.46 -8.53
C ASP A 212 18.83 20.97 -7.19
N ILE A 213 18.41 20.05 -6.32
CA ILE A 213 17.86 20.37 -5.00
C ILE A 213 18.93 20.27 -3.90
N LEU A 214 19.98 19.48 -4.14
CA LEU A 214 21.06 19.24 -3.17
C LEU A 214 22.21 20.25 -3.29
N SER A 215 22.25 21.02 -4.37
CA SER A 215 23.18 22.12 -4.57
C SER A 215 22.75 23.37 -3.81
#